data_13063f79da88505da16f9b436dd2b6b8
#
_entry.id   13063f79da88505da16f9b436dd2b6b8
#
_cell.length_a   1.000
_cell.length_b   1.000
_cell.length_c   1.000
_cell.angle_alpha   90.00
_cell.angle_beta   90.00
_cell.angle_gamma   90.00
#
_symmetry.space_group_name_H-M   'P 1'
#
loop_
_entity.id
_entity.type
_entity.pdbx_description
1 polymer ?
#
loop_
_entity_poly.entity_id
_entity_poly.type
_entity_poly.pdbx_seq_one_letter_code
_entity_poly.pdbx_strand_id
1 'polypeptide(L)'
;GYIRARIEGTDGEMAQITCNYPVNQDEIHAKSMEEQKSIWFSGAQIRPVVRGMELALALDRRTWYNLYERNTIEKFTELYWKENGIGGWEQHKIIPDRLYIGNAFCHLLLPGEEQLFALMEKANVENVGITLVFPCMREFQVEEMGKLLKKVENWCEKRQIRVEILVNDWGMAALVRENGEYLEPCLGVLLNKQKKDPRMHYK
;
A
#
# COMPACT_ATOMS: atom_id res chain seq x y z
N GLY A 1 -25.68 -0.29 19.95
CA GLY A 1 -26.21 0.88 19.24
C GLY A 1 -26.02 0.74 17.74
N TYR A 2 -26.99 1.14 16.96
CA TYR A 2 -26.86 1.11 15.50
C TYR A 2 -26.24 2.44 15.04
N ILE A 3 -25.16 2.36 14.27
CA ILE A 3 -24.60 3.52 13.57
C ILE A 3 -25.46 3.74 12.33
N ARG A 4 -26.08 4.92 12.21
CA ARG A 4 -26.72 5.33 10.96
C ARG A 4 -25.68 6.04 10.11
N ALA A 5 -25.33 5.43 8.98
CA ALA A 5 -24.45 6.02 7.99
C ALA A 5 -25.28 6.52 6.80
N ARG A 6 -24.95 7.67 6.26
CA ARG A 6 -25.50 8.23 5.02
C ARG A 6 -24.36 8.46 4.05
N ILE A 7 -24.54 8.01 2.82
CA ILE A 7 -23.62 8.33 1.74
C ILE A 7 -23.99 9.73 1.24
N GLU A 8 -23.09 10.69 1.37
CA GLU A 8 -23.32 12.10 1.00
C GLU A 8 -22.73 12.47 -0.36
N GLY A 9 -21.85 11.64 -0.91
CA GLY A 9 -21.28 11.87 -2.23
C GLY A 9 -20.27 10.80 -2.61
N THR A 10 -19.97 10.76 -3.88
CA THR A 10 -18.87 9.98 -4.44
C THR A 10 -18.05 10.91 -5.32
N ASP A 11 -16.77 10.98 -5.11
CA ASP A 11 -15.84 11.74 -5.97
C ASP A 11 -15.25 10.89 -7.11
N GLY A 12 -15.83 9.73 -7.34
CA GLY A 12 -15.38 8.73 -8.30
C GLY A 12 -14.36 7.74 -7.73
N GLU A 13 -13.72 8.06 -6.60
CA GLU A 13 -12.71 7.21 -5.95
C GLU A 13 -13.12 6.76 -4.55
N MET A 14 -13.83 7.60 -3.81
CA MET A 14 -14.29 7.29 -2.45
C MET A 14 -15.73 7.75 -2.22
N ALA A 15 -16.50 6.94 -1.50
CA ALA A 15 -17.78 7.36 -0.96
C ALA A 15 -17.57 8.12 0.34
N GLN A 16 -18.09 9.34 0.42
CA GLN A 16 -18.14 10.08 1.66
C GLN A 16 -19.31 9.59 2.51
N ILE A 17 -19.00 9.09 3.70
CA ILE A 17 -19.99 8.53 4.62
C ILE A 17 -20.02 9.37 5.88
N THR A 18 -21.17 9.95 6.18
CA THR A 18 -21.41 10.60 7.48
C THR A 18 -22.08 9.61 8.42
N CYS A 19 -21.42 9.35 9.55
CA CYS A 19 -21.93 8.48 10.60
C CYS A 19 -22.44 9.31 11.77
N ASN A 20 -23.72 9.16 12.11
CA ASN A 20 -24.30 9.77 13.31
C ASN A 20 -24.15 8.83 14.51
N TYR A 21 -23.22 9.15 15.39
CA TYR A 21 -23.09 8.52 16.71
C TYR A 21 -22.82 9.59 17.79
N PRO A 22 -23.00 9.27 19.06
CA PRO A 22 -22.80 10.26 20.13
C PRO A 22 -21.35 10.80 20.11
N VAL A 23 -21.20 12.10 19.92
CA VAL A 23 -19.92 12.79 19.77
C VAL A 23 -18.96 12.53 20.94
N ASN A 24 -19.53 12.45 22.16
CA ASN A 24 -18.75 12.14 23.36
C ASN A 24 -18.11 10.75 23.36
N GLN A 25 -18.72 9.77 22.68
CA GLN A 25 -18.11 8.44 22.53
C GLN A 25 -16.98 8.44 21.51
N ASP A 26 -17.07 9.27 20.48
CA ASP A 26 -16.03 9.43 19.48
C ASP A 26 -14.76 10.07 20.09
N GLU A 27 -14.96 11.16 20.84
CA GLU A 27 -13.87 11.82 21.55
C GLU A 27 -13.19 10.90 22.56
N ILE A 28 -13.96 10.12 23.32
CA ILE A 28 -13.41 9.14 24.27
C ILE A 28 -12.65 8.06 23.52
N HIS A 29 -13.20 7.56 22.41
CA HIS A 29 -12.53 6.53 21.61
C HIS A 29 -11.24 7.05 20.98
N ALA A 30 -11.29 8.23 20.36
CA ALA A 30 -10.13 8.87 19.76
C ALA A 30 -9.02 9.09 20.79
N LYS A 31 -9.37 9.62 21.98
CA LYS A 31 -8.44 9.83 23.08
C LYS A 31 -7.84 8.52 23.58
N SER A 32 -8.65 7.48 23.76
CA SER A 32 -8.19 6.16 24.18
C SER A 32 -7.24 5.54 23.14
N MET A 33 -7.54 5.70 21.84
CA MET A 33 -6.67 5.21 20.77
C MET A 33 -5.34 5.97 20.74
N GLU A 34 -5.37 7.28 20.98
CA GLU A 34 -4.16 8.10 21.02
C GLU A 34 -3.28 7.76 22.22
N GLU A 35 -3.89 7.55 23.39
CA GLU A 35 -3.20 7.07 24.59
C GLU A 35 -2.58 5.68 24.36
N GLN A 36 -3.31 4.72 23.79
CA GLN A 36 -2.78 3.41 23.48
C GLN A 36 -1.66 3.46 22.44
N LYS A 37 -1.82 4.25 21.39
CA LYS A 37 -0.78 4.49 20.38
C LYS A 37 0.48 5.05 21.04
N SER A 38 0.34 6.03 21.92
CA SER A 38 1.45 6.60 22.68
C SER A 38 2.16 5.57 23.55
N ILE A 39 1.41 4.71 24.24
CA ILE A 39 1.98 3.62 25.06
C ILE A 39 2.72 2.61 24.18
N TRP A 40 2.12 2.16 23.10
CA TRP A 40 2.73 1.15 22.21
C TRP A 40 3.97 1.65 21.50
N PHE A 41 4.01 2.94 21.15
CA PHE A 41 5.14 3.54 20.42
C PHE A 41 6.10 4.34 21.29
N SER A 42 5.83 4.49 22.59
CA SER A 42 6.69 5.28 23.50
C SER A 42 8.16 4.82 23.59
N GLY A 43 8.42 3.58 23.22
CA GLY A 43 9.77 3.02 23.14
C GLY A 43 10.20 2.66 21.72
N ALA A 44 9.32 2.86 20.73
CA ALA A 44 9.63 2.52 19.35
C ALA A 44 10.63 3.53 18.78
N GLN A 45 11.79 3.03 18.39
CA GLN A 45 12.82 3.79 17.69
C GLN A 45 13.19 3.06 16.42
N ILE A 46 13.33 3.80 15.33
CA ILE A 46 13.93 3.26 14.11
C ILE A 46 15.38 2.93 14.43
N ARG A 47 15.74 1.69 14.25
CA ARG A 47 17.12 1.23 14.29
C ARG A 47 17.66 1.08 12.88
N PRO A 48 18.96 1.19 12.67
CA PRO A 48 19.56 0.86 11.38
C PRO A 48 19.08 -0.49 10.90
N VAL A 49 18.72 -0.57 9.63
CA VAL A 49 18.24 -1.82 9.01
C VAL A 49 19.26 -2.93 9.24
N VAL A 50 18.79 -4.09 9.68
CA VAL A 50 19.67 -5.26 9.85
C VAL A 50 20.24 -5.62 8.48
N ARG A 51 21.53 -5.92 8.45
CA ARG A 51 22.24 -6.25 7.20
C ARG A 51 21.52 -7.35 6.43
N GLY A 52 21.15 -7.08 5.18
CA GLY A 52 20.41 -8.02 4.33
C GLY A 52 18.88 -7.92 4.42
N MET A 53 18.32 -6.92 5.13
CA MET A 53 16.91 -6.60 5.10
C MET A 53 16.66 -5.35 4.26
N GLU A 54 15.64 -5.40 3.40
CA GLU A 54 15.12 -4.24 2.68
C GLU A 54 14.04 -3.54 3.51
N LEU A 55 14.10 -2.22 3.56
CA LEU A 55 13.02 -1.40 4.11
C LEU A 55 12.06 -1.02 2.99
N ALA A 56 10.81 -1.40 3.13
CA ALA A 56 9.76 -1.02 2.20
C ALA A 56 8.72 -0.11 2.86
N LEU A 57 8.27 0.92 2.15
CA LEU A 57 7.17 1.77 2.57
C LEU A 57 5.96 1.57 1.66
N ALA A 58 4.77 1.53 2.28
CA ALA A 58 3.52 1.34 1.55
C ALA A 58 2.87 2.69 1.22
N LEU A 59 2.68 2.94 -0.07
CA LEU A 59 1.83 3.98 -0.62
C LEU A 59 0.49 3.33 -0.94
N ASP A 60 -0.44 3.31 0.01
CA ASP A 60 -1.69 2.54 -0.05
C ASP A 60 -2.94 3.41 -0.22
N ARG A 61 -2.77 4.72 -0.37
CA ARG A 61 -3.85 5.70 -0.48
C ARG A 61 -3.40 6.98 -1.18
N ARG A 62 -4.36 7.73 -1.69
CA ARG A 62 -4.15 8.98 -2.44
C ARG A 62 -3.27 10.01 -1.73
N THR A 63 -3.42 10.14 -0.41
CA THR A 63 -2.58 11.06 0.37
C THR A 63 -1.10 10.73 0.27
N TRP A 64 -0.74 9.44 0.33
CA TRP A 64 0.64 9.01 0.19
C TRP A 64 1.17 9.13 -1.23
N TYR A 65 0.35 8.84 -2.26
CA TYR A 65 0.73 9.06 -3.66
C TYR A 65 1.07 10.53 -3.90
N ASN A 66 0.16 11.44 -3.52
CA ASN A 66 0.35 12.88 -3.69
C ASN A 66 1.54 13.42 -2.87
N LEU A 67 1.75 12.87 -1.67
CA LEU A 67 2.86 13.28 -0.83
C LEU A 67 4.20 12.87 -1.44
N TYR A 68 4.31 11.65 -1.94
CA TYR A 68 5.51 11.16 -2.59
C TYR A 68 5.77 11.89 -3.92
N GLU A 69 4.75 12.11 -4.71
CA GLU A 69 4.86 12.80 -6.00
C GLU A 69 5.45 14.23 -5.87
N ARG A 70 5.12 14.93 -4.78
CA ARG A 70 5.52 16.32 -4.53
C ARG A 70 6.85 16.48 -3.78
N ASN A 71 7.41 15.42 -3.24
CA ASN A 71 8.59 15.47 -2.38
C ASN A 71 9.67 14.51 -2.88
N THR A 72 10.93 14.77 -2.56
CA THR A 72 12.00 13.77 -2.75
C THR A 72 11.76 12.57 -1.84
N ILE A 73 12.40 11.45 -2.13
CA ILE A 73 12.25 10.23 -1.31
C ILE A 73 12.65 10.46 0.16
N GLU A 74 13.68 11.29 0.40
CA GLU A 74 14.12 11.62 1.76
C GLU A 74 13.05 12.41 2.49
N LYS A 75 12.50 13.45 1.84
CA LYS A 75 11.46 14.29 2.45
C LYS A 75 10.16 13.55 2.64
N PHE A 76 9.79 12.70 1.66
CA PHE A 76 8.64 11.82 1.79
C PHE A 76 8.80 10.88 2.99
N THR A 77 9.96 10.25 3.13
CA THR A 77 10.24 9.32 4.24
C THR A 77 10.14 10.00 5.60
N GLU A 78 10.70 11.19 5.72
CA GLU A 78 10.57 12.03 6.93
C GLU A 78 9.11 12.26 7.31
N LEU A 79 8.31 12.71 6.34
CA LEU A 79 6.88 12.99 6.55
C LEU A 79 6.08 11.72 6.85
N TYR A 80 6.42 10.62 6.19
CA TYR A 80 5.81 9.32 6.42
C TYR A 80 6.01 8.83 7.86
N TRP A 81 7.23 8.91 8.38
CA TRP A 81 7.52 8.54 9.78
C TRP A 81 6.80 9.43 10.77
N LYS A 82 6.84 10.74 10.52
CA LYS A 82 6.16 11.72 11.38
C LYS A 82 4.65 11.47 11.45
N GLU A 83 4.01 11.25 10.31
CA GLU A 83 2.57 11.01 10.23
C GLU A 83 2.17 9.68 10.91
N ASN A 84 3.03 8.68 10.85
CA ASN A 84 2.82 7.40 11.53
C ASN A 84 3.26 7.42 13.01
N GLY A 85 3.74 8.54 13.54
CA GLY A 85 4.15 8.69 14.94
C GLY A 85 5.38 7.84 15.31
N ILE A 86 6.25 7.55 14.36
CA ILE A 86 7.46 6.76 14.57
C ILE A 86 8.62 7.73 14.84
N GLY A 87 9.23 7.65 16.02
CA GLY A 87 10.37 8.50 16.41
C GLY A 87 11.73 7.90 15.97
N GLY A 88 12.79 8.69 16.15
CA GLY A 88 14.18 8.23 15.91
C GLY A 88 14.64 8.27 14.46
N TRP A 89 13.79 8.63 13.52
CA TRP A 89 14.15 8.73 12.10
C TRP A 89 15.13 9.90 11.83
N GLU A 90 15.08 10.95 12.62
CA GLU A 90 15.93 12.14 12.51
C GLU A 90 17.44 11.80 12.67
N GLN A 91 17.73 10.78 13.47
CA GLN A 91 19.11 10.38 13.77
C GLN A 91 19.74 9.48 12.70
N HIS A 92 18.91 8.79 11.90
CA HIS A 92 19.39 7.70 11.05
C HIS A 92 19.27 7.96 9.55
N LYS A 93 18.54 9.00 9.12
CA LYS A 93 18.29 9.33 7.69
C LYS A 93 17.98 8.06 6.83
N ILE A 94 17.12 7.19 7.36
CA ILE A 94 16.80 5.92 6.71
C ILE A 94 15.91 6.21 5.51
N ILE A 95 16.38 5.84 4.33
CA ILE A 95 15.66 5.90 3.06
C ILE A 95 15.15 4.50 2.75
N PRO A 96 13.92 4.34 2.26
CA PRO A 96 13.42 3.03 1.88
C PRO A 96 14.14 2.49 0.65
N ASP A 97 14.38 1.19 0.65
CA ASP A 97 14.92 0.47 -0.51
C ASP A 97 13.84 0.22 -1.56
N ARG A 98 12.54 0.21 -1.14
CA ARG A 98 11.41 -0.17 -1.98
C ARG A 98 10.13 0.57 -1.61
N LEU A 99 9.29 0.85 -2.60
CA LEU A 99 7.95 1.37 -2.44
C LEU A 99 6.91 0.35 -2.91
N TYR A 100 5.94 0.07 -2.06
CA TYR A 100 4.73 -0.67 -2.39
C TYR A 100 3.67 0.34 -2.85
N ILE A 101 3.36 0.35 -4.14
CA ILE A 101 2.44 1.32 -4.75
C ILE A 101 1.12 0.62 -5.08
N GLY A 102 0.04 1.02 -4.44
CA GLY A 102 -1.28 0.42 -4.62
C GLY A 102 -1.90 -0.03 -3.31
N ASN A 103 -3.02 -0.74 -3.39
CA ASN A 103 -3.76 -1.17 -2.21
C ASN A 103 -4.17 -2.64 -2.34
N ALA A 104 -3.86 -3.44 -1.31
CA ALA A 104 -4.11 -4.88 -1.30
C ALA A 104 -5.59 -5.27 -1.10
N PHE A 105 -6.44 -4.35 -0.70
CA PHE A 105 -7.80 -4.65 -0.26
C PHE A 105 -8.90 -3.91 -1.04
N CYS A 106 -8.60 -2.74 -1.59
CA CYS A 106 -9.60 -1.88 -2.21
C CYS A 106 -9.11 -1.32 -3.56
N HIS A 107 -9.83 -1.64 -4.63
CA HIS A 107 -9.50 -1.16 -5.97
C HIS A 107 -9.74 0.36 -6.14
N LEU A 108 -10.63 0.96 -5.35
CA LEU A 108 -10.89 2.41 -5.38
C LEU A 108 -9.75 3.25 -4.80
N LEU A 109 -8.83 2.60 -4.09
CA LEU A 109 -7.65 3.25 -3.52
C LEU A 109 -6.41 3.09 -4.40
N LEU A 110 -6.54 2.45 -5.57
CA LEU A 110 -5.45 2.39 -6.54
C LEU A 110 -5.21 3.78 -7.16
N PRO A 111 -3.96 4.13 -7.50
CA PRO A 111 -3.69 5.33 -8.27
C PRO A 111 -4.28 5.18 -9.68
N GLY A 112 -4.74 6.27 -10.25
CA GLY A 112 -5.09 6.30 -11.68
C GLY A 112 -3.87 5.97 -12.56
N GLU A 113 -4.10 5.53 -13.79
CA GLU A 113 -3.02 5.07 -14.68
C GLU A 113 -1.90 6.11 -14.83
N GLU A 114 -2.24 7.37 -15.10
CA GLU A 114 -1.25 8.45 -15.26
C GLU A 114 -0.41 8.64 -13.98
N GLN A 115 -1.07 8.66 -12.84
CA GLN A 115 -0.39 8.78 -11.54
C GLN A 115 0.48 7.56 -11.24
N LEU A 116 0.01 6.36 -11.57
CA LEU A 116 0.80 5.14 -11.39
C LEU A 116 2.14 5.24 -12.13
N PHE A 117 2.11 5.60 -13.41
CA PHE A 117 3.33 5.74 -14.21
C PHE A 117 4.22 6.91 -13.75
N ALA A 118 3.64 8.00 -13.29
CA ALA A 118 4.40 9.12 -12.71
C ALA A 118 5.15 8.68 -11.44
N LEU A 119 4.48 7.92 -10.55
CA LEU A 119 5.09 7.36 -9.34
C LEU A 119 6.19 6.34 -9.66
N MET A 120 5.96 5.46 -10.64
CA MET A 120 6.96 4.50 -11.11
C MET A 120 8.19 5.18 -11.70
N GLU A 121 8.00 6.18 -12.54
CA GLU A 121 9.09 6.95 -13.14
C GLU A 121 9.92 7.65 -12.08
N LYS A 122 9.25 8.29 -11.13
CA LYS A 122 9.91 8.96 -10.02
C LYS A 122 10.72 7.99 -9.16
N ALA A 123 10.16 6.85 -8.79
CA ALA A 123 10.85 5.83 -8.00
C ALA A 123 12.08 5.29 -8.75
N ASN A 124 11.96 5.08 -10.06
CA ASN A 124 13.07 4.66 -10.90
C ASN A 124 14.21 5.68 -10.94
N VAL A 125 13.88 6.97 -11.11
CA VAL A 125 14.87 8.05 -11.09
C VAL A 125 15.57 8.18 -9.73
N GLU A 126 14.86 7.93 -8.64
CA GLU A 126 15.38 7.96 -7.28
C GLU A 126 16.06 6.64 -6.86
N ASN A 127 16.19 5.65 -7.76
CA ASN A 127 16.77 4.32 -7.51
C ASN A 127 16.09 3.56 -6.36
N VAL A 128 14.78 3.68 -6.24
CA VAL A 128 13.97 2.96 -5.26
C VAL A 128 13.25 1.80 -5.95
N GLY A 129 13.32 0.61 -5.38
CA GLY A 129 12.62 -0.57 -5.88
C GLY A 129 11.11 -0.38 -5.91
N ILE A 130 10.44 -1.02 -6.86
CA ILE A 130 9.00 -0.86 -7.05
C ILE A 130 8.30 -2.21 -6.89
N THR A 131 7.26 -2.25 -6.06
CA THR A 131 6.28 -3.33 -6.01
C THR A 131 4.90 -2.72 -6.23
N LEU A 132 4.22 -3.10 -7.31
CA LEU A 132 2.84 -2.69 -7.53
C LEU A 132 1.91 -3.62 -6.76
N VAL A 133 0.92 -3.06 -6.08
CA VAL A 133 0.04 -3.80 -5.19
C VAL A 133 -1.39 -3.75 -5.70
N PHE A 134 -1.96 -4.93 -5.99
CA PHE A 134 -3.33 -5.03 -6.47
C PHE A 134 -4.20 -5.83 -5.50
N PRO A 135 -5.48 -5.43 -5.31
CA PRO A 135 -6.45 -6.19 -4.54
C PRO A 135 -6.90 -7.44 -5.31
N CYS A 136 -7.73 -8.25 -4.68
CA CYS A 136 -8.41 -9.33 -5.39
C CYS A 136 -9.20 -8.77 -6.58
N MET A 137 -8.94 -9.34 -7.74
CA MET A 137 -9.53 -8.92 -9.00
C MET A 137 -10.96 -9.48 -9.15
N ARG A 138 -11.85 -8.65 -9.67
CA ARG A 138 -13.20 -9.06 -10.06
C ARG A 138 -13.23 -9.35 -11.56
N GLU A 139 -14.13 -10.25 -12.00
CA GLU A 139 -14.22 -10.68 -13.38
C GLU A 139 -14.30 -9.52 -14.39
N PHE A 140 -15.09 -8.50 -14.09
CA PHE A 140 -15.22 -7.33 -14.97
C PHE A 140 -13.94 -6.46 -15.07
N GLN A 141 -12.97 -6.64 -14.22
CA GLN A 141 -11.70 -5.89 -14.20
C GLN A 141 -10.58 -6.60 -14.97
N VAL A 142 -10.76 -7.87 -15.33
CA VAL A 142 -9.70 -8.72 -15.92
C VAL A 142 -9.13 -8.10 -17.21
N GLU A 143 -10.00 -7.64 -18.09
CA GLU A 143 -9.58 -7.07 -19.38
C GLU A 143 -8.82 -5.76 -19.21
N GLU A 144 -9.32 -4.88 -18.35
CA GLU A 144 -8.69 -3.59 -18.06
C GLU A 144 -7.33 -3.78 -17.38
N MET A 145 -7.28 -4.69 -16.41
CA MET A 145 -6.04 -5.03 -15.72
C MET A 145 -5.00 -5.64 -16.66
N GLY A 146 -5.42 -6.52 -17.58
CA GLY A 146 -4.52 -7.08 -18.58
C GLY A 146 -3.92 -6.00 -19.49
N LYS A 147 -4.72 -4.98 -19.87
CA LYS A 147 -4.23 -3.83 -20.64
C LYS A 147 -3.22 -3.00 -19.83
N LEU A 148 -3.50 -2.77 -18.55
CA LEU A 148 -2.59 -2.05 -17.66
C LEU A 148 -1.27 -2.80 -17.49
N LEU A 149 -1.31 -4.11 -17.22
CA LEU A 149 -0.09 -4.92 -17.07
C LEU A 149 0.78 -4.92 -18.32
N LYS A 150 0.19 -4.97 -19.52
CA LYS A 150 0.95 -4.81 -20.77
C LYS A 150 1.66 -3.47 -20.88
N LYS A 151 1.01 -2.39 -20.45
CA LYS A 151 1.65 -1.07 -20.42
C LYS A 151 2.79 -1.01 -19.41
N VAL A 152 2.61 -1.64 -18.24
CA VAL A 152 3.66 -1.75 -17.21
C VAL A 152 4.83 -2.57 -17.74
N GLU A 153 4.57 -3.72 -18.35
CA GLU A 153 5.60 -4.55 -18.99
C GLU A 153 6.41 -3.75 -20.02
N ASN A 154 5.75 -3.07 -20.95
CA ASN A 154 6.41 -2.22 -21.95
C ASN A 154 7.24 -1.09 -21.32
N TRP A 155 6.79 -0.54 -20.19
CA TRP A 155 7.52 0.48 -19.45
C TRP A 155 8.79 -0.12 -18.82
N CYS A 156 8.69 -1.32 -18.25
CA CYS A 156 9.78 -2.08 -17.64
C CYS A 156 10.81 -2.50 -18.70
N GLU A 157 10.37 -3.08 -19.83
CA GLU A 157 11.21 -3.50 -20.95
C GLU A 157 12.07 -2.37 -21.49
N LYS A 158 11.47 -1.20 -21.74
CA LYS A 158 12.19 0.00 -22.23
C LYS A 158 13.31 0.46 -21.29
N ARG A 159 13.20 0.17 -19.99
CA ARG A 159 14.16 0.57 -18.96
C ARG A 159 15.07 -0.56 -18.51
N GLN A 160 14.80 -1.79 -18.99
CA GLN A 160 15.52 -3.01 -18.60
C GLN A 160 15.48 -3.23 -17.07
N ILE A 161 14.35 -2.97 -16.45
CA ILE A 161 14.12 -3.16 -15.02
C ILE A 161 13.00 -4.17 -14.78
N ARG A 162 13.05 -4.87 -13.66
CA ARG A 162 11.98 -5.75 -13.21
C ARG A 162 11.17 -5.07 -12.12
N VAL A 163 9.85 -5.29 -12.15
CA VAL A 163 8.92 -4.78 -11.16
C VAL A 163 8.15 -5.94 -10.54
N GLU A 164 8.10 -5.97 -9.22
CA GLU A 164 7.28 -6.94 -8.51
C GLU A 164 5.81 -6.53 -8.56
N ILE A 165 4.95 -7.52 -8.74
CA ILE A 165 3.50 -7.35 -8.69
C ILE A 165 2.95 -8.17 -7.54
N LEU A 166 2.55 -7.51 -6.46
CA LEU A 166 1.93 -8.18 -5.33
C LEU A 166 0.47 -8.53 -5.67
N VAL A 167 0.20 -9.83 -5.69
CA VAL A 167 -1.09 -10.41 -6.09
C VAL A 167 -1.79 -11.05 -4.90
N ASN A 168 -3.09 -10.86 -4.80
CA ASN A 168 -3.93 -11.37 -3.71
C ASN A 168 -4.94 -12.44 -4.14
N ASP A 169 -4.94 -12.83 -5.42
CA ASP A 169 -5.70 -13.95 -5.95
C ASP A 169 -4.93 -14.66 -7.08
N TRP A 170 -5.33 -15.90 -7.37
CA TRP A 170 -4.67 -16.74 -8.38
C TRP A 170 -4.93 -16.29 -9.81
N GLY A 171 -6.07 -15.61 -10.06
CA GLY A 171 -6.38 -15.04 -11.37
C GLY A 171 -5.41 -13.94 -11.73
N MET A 172 -5.15 -13.03 -10.79
CA MET A 172 -4.14 -11.98 -10.97
C MET A 172 -2.73 -12.56 -11.12
N ALA A 173 -2.38 -13.60 -10.34
CA ALA A 173 -1.08 -14.27 -10.47
C ALA A 173 -0.88 -14.88 -11.87
N ALA A 174 -1.91 -15.53 -12.42
CA ALA A 174 -1.87 -16.05 -13.78
C ALA A 174 -1.72 -14.93 -14.81
N LEU A 175 -2.51 -13.87 -14.67
CA LEU A 175 -2.50 -12.72 -15.58
C LEU A 175 -1.12 -12.02 -15.60
N VAL A 176 -0.46 -11.87 -14.46
CA VAL A 176 0.90 -11.30 -14.37
C VAL A 176 1.89 -12.20 -15.14
N ARG A 177 1.83 -13.51 -14.93
CA ARG A 177 2.73 -14.45 -15.61
C ARG A 177 2.54 -14.50 -17.14
N GLU A 178 1.33 -14.24 -17.60
CA GLU A 178 1.01 -14.22 -19.05
C GLU A 178 1.46 -12.92 -19.74
N ASN A 179 1.70 -11.85 -18.98
CA ASN A 179 1.93 -10.53 -19.55
C ASN A 179 3.40 -10.11 -19.69
N GLY A 180 4.37 -10.93 -19.24
CA GLY A 180 5.74 -10.62 -19.58
C GLY A 180 6.82 -11.18 -18.66
N GLU A 181 8.08 -10.91 -19.03
CA GLU A 181 9.28 -11.36 -18.33
C GLU A 181 9.80 -10.37 -17.29
N TYR A 182 9.36 -9.11 -17.38
CA TYR A 182 9.78 -8.04 -16.48
C TYR A 182 8.84 -7.87 -15.28
N LEU A 183 7.70 -8.57 -15.25
CA LEU A 183 6.76 -8.59 -14.14
C LEU A 183 6.95 -9.84 -13.29
N GLU A 184 7.27 -9.65 -12.02
CA GLU A 184 7.52 -10.75 -11.08
C GLU A 184 6.36 -10.86 -10.07
N PRO A 185 5.56 -11.94 -10.09
CA PRO A 185 4.44 -12.09 -9.17
C PRO A 185 4.95 -12.39 -7.76
N CYS A 186 4.53 -11.56 -6.80
CA CYS A 186 4.77 -11.72 -5.37
C CYS A 186 3.44 -12.05 -4.66
N LEU A 187 3.41 -13.08 -3.83
CA LEU A 187 2.19 -13.50 -3.14
C LEU A 187 1.85 -12.57 -1.99
N GLY A 188 0.69 -11.94 -2.07
CA GLY A 188 0.18 -11.07 -1.02
C GLY A 188 -0.37 -11.82 0.19
N VAL A 189 -0.73 -11.05 1.21
CA VAL A 189 -1.19 -11.57 2.50
C VAL A 189 -2.42 -12.47 2.40
N LEU A 190 -3.28 -12.26 1.42
CA LEU A 190 -4.50 -13.05 1.25
C LEU A 190 -4.20 -14.45 0.71
N LEU A 191 -3.15 -14.62 -0.09
CA LEU A 191 -2.70 -15.92 -0.58
C LEU A 191 -1.80 -16.66 0.41
N ASN A 192 -1.08 -15.93 1.25
CA ASN A 192 -0.21 -16.49 2.28
C ASN A 192 -0.96 -16.81 3.59
N LYS A 193 -2.24 -16.43 3.68
CA LYS A 193 -3.04 -16.64 4.88
C LYS A 193 -3.40 -18.12 5.04
N GLN A 194 -2.71 -18.80 5.92
CA GLN A 194 -3.12 -20.13 6.35
C GLN A 194 -4.39 -20.01 7.21
N LYS A 195 -5.52 -20.52 6.70
CA LYS A 195 -6.67 -20.79 7.55
C LYS A 195 -6.28 -21.90 8.53
N LYS A 196 -6.14 -21.57 9.79
CA LYS A 196 -6.15 -22.59 10.84
C LYS A 196 -7.58 -23.14 10.90
N ASP A 197 -7.79 -24.32 10.34
CA ASP A 197 -9.04 -25.06 10.55
C ASP A 197 -9.10 -25.43 12.04
N PRO A 198 -10.12 -24.96 12.79
CA PRO A 198 -10.25 -25.30 14.21
C PRO A 198 -10.37 -26.82 14.44
N ARG A 199 -10.67 -27.62 13.39
CA ARG A 199 -10.67 -29.07 13.43
C ARG A 199 -9.28 -29.70 13.31
N MET A 200 -8.28 -28.93 12.89
CA MET A 200 -6.88 -29.37 12.84
C MET A 200 -6.20 -29.24 14.22
N HIS A 201 -6.98 -29.39 15.28
CA HIS A 201 -6.46 -29.42 16.63
C HIS A 201 -5.81 -30.78 16.92
N TYR A 202 -4.50 -30.74 16.95
CA TYR A 202 -3.65 -31.50 17.85
C TYR A 202 -3.94 -33.01 17.94
N LYS A 203 -3.30 -33.75 17.10
CA LYS A 203 -2.89 -35.10 17.50
C LYS A 203 -1.46 -35.06 18.04
#